data_f8e666e10d25e8ebc84692ec3ae95ab0
#
_entry.id   f8e666e10d25e8ebc84692ec3ae95ab0
#
_cell.length_a   1.000
_cell.length_b   1.000
_cell.length_c   1.000
_cell.angle_alpha   90.00
_cell.angle_beta   90.00
_cell.angle_gamma   90.00
#
_symmetry.space_group_name_H-M   'P 1'
#
loop_
_entity.id
_entity.type
_entity.pdbx_description
1 polymer ?
#
loop_
_entity_poly.entity_id
_entity_poly.type
_entity_poly.pdbx_seq_one_letter_code
_entity_poly.pdbx_strand_id
1 'polypeptide(L)'
;EMCIRDRFKQLLMCSGYDRYIQIARCFRDEDLRADRQPEFTQIDMELSFVDVDDVIDVNERLLAYLFKQVLDVDVKLPIQRMTWQDAMDRFGSDKPDLRFGMELQNVSEVVRGCEFAVFKNALEAGGTVRGINAKGQGGMPRKKIDKLVEFAKDYGAKGLAYIAIHEDGTVKSSFAKFMTEDEMNRLVEAMDGQAGDLLLFAADKNKVVWDVLGALRLELARQMNLLDSSEYRFVWITEFPLLEWSDEENRFKAMHHPFTMPMEEDLQYIDSDPGRVRAKAYDIVLNGTEIGGGSVRIHQDDIQEKMF
;
A
#
# COMPACT_ATOMS: atom_id res chain seq x y z
N GLU A 1 -2.55 -25.44 -3.00
CA GLU A 1 -2.58 -26.43 -4.11
C GLU A 1 -2.33 -25.73 -5.43
N MET A 2 -1.32 -26.18 -6.16
CA MET A 2 -1.06 -25.69 -7.51
C MET A 2 -2.16 -26.20 -8.44
N CYS A 3 -2.90 -25.32 -9.11
CA CYS A 3 -3.96 -25.75 -10.00
C CYS A 3 -3.38 -26.41 -11.27
N ILE A 4 -4.18 -27.25 -11.94
CA ILE A 4 -3.77 -27.95 -13.17
C ILE A 4 -3.31 -26.96 -14.25
N ARG A 5 -3.93 -25.79 -14.33
CA ARG A 5 -3.56 -24.70 -15.24
C ARG A 5 -2.10 -24.29 -15.05
N ASP A 6 -1.67 -24.06 -13.81
CA ASP A 6 -0.31 -23.59 -13.50
C ASP A 6 0.74 -24.62 -13.91
N ARG A 7 0.43 -25.91 -13.79
CA ARG A 7 1.30 -26.99 -14.25
C ARG A 7 1.42 -27.04 -15.77
N PHE A 8 0.31 -26.89 -16.49
CA PHE A 8 0.35 -26.93 -17.96
C PHE A 8 1.15 -25.77 -18.55
N LYS A 9 0.99 -24.56 -18.05
CA LYS A 9 1.78 -23.42 -18.55
C LYS A 9 3.28 -23.60 -18.29
N GLN A 10 3.66 -24.14 -17.14
CA GLN A 10 5.07 -24.47 -16.85
C GLN A 10 5.62 -25.51 -17.85
N LEU A 11 4.88 -26.59 -18.14
CA LEU A 11 5.28 -27.57 -19.11
C LEU A 11 5.43 -26.99 -20.52
N LEU A 12 4.54 -26.10 -20.93
CA LEU A 12 4.62 -25.41 -22.21
C LEU A 12 5.89 -24.54 -22.28
N MET A 13 6.18 -23.74 -21.25
CA MET A 13 7.40 -22.94 -21.20
C MET A 13 8.65 -23.81 -21.25
N CYS A 14 8.70 -24.91 -20.48
CA CYS A 14 9.82 -25.88 -20.54
C CYS A 14 9.98 -26.57 -21.89
N SER A 15 8.91 -26.69 -22.68
CA SER A 15 8.94 -27.29 -24.01
C SER A 15 9.38 -26.34 -25.13
N GLY A 16 9.76 -25.12 -24.81
CA GLY A 16 10.32 -24.13 -25.74
C GLY A 16 9.31 -23.12 -26.29
N TYR A 17 8.15 -22.99 -25.67
CA TYR A 17 7.26 -21.86 -25.98
C TYR A 17 7.76 -20.59 -25.27
N ASP A 18 8.09 -19.56 -26.03
CA ASP A 18 8.62 -18.31 -25.49
C ASP A 18 7.52 -17.41 -24.94
N ARG A 19 6.30 -17.57 -25.40
CA ARG A 19 5.15 -16.76 -25.03
C ARG A 19 3.90 -17.63 -24.90
N TYR A 20 3.24 -17.47 -23.77
CA TYR A 20 1.97 -18.14 -23.47
C TYR A 20 0.95 -17.11 -23.06
N ILE A 21 -0.29 -17.26 -23.52
CA ILE A 21 -1.44 -16.48 -23.09
C ILE A 21 -2.68 -17.38 -23.04
N GLN A 22 -3.47 -17.19 -22.00
CA GLN A 22 -4.77 -17.83 -21.86
C GLN A 22 -5.76 -16.88 -21.17
N ILE A 23 -7.00 -16.82 -21.64
CA ILE A 23 -8.10 -16.25 -20.89
C ILE A 23 -8.70 -17.40 -20.06
N ALA A 24 -8.36 -17.40 -18.77
CA ALA A 24 -8.62 -18.53 -17.87
C ALA A 24 -9.72 -18.19 -16.86
N ARG A 25 -10.69 -19.08 -16.71
CA ARG A 25 -11.64 -19.05 -15.60
C ARG A 25 -10.99 -19.63 -14.36
N CYS A 26 -10.91 -18.83 -13.30
CA CYS A 26 -10.20 -19.16 -12.08
C CYS A 26 -11.15 -19.25 -10.90
N PHE A 27 -10.83 -20.13 -9.96
CA PHE A 27 -11.57 -20.34 -8.73
C PHE A 27 -10.59 -20.27 -7.55
N ARG A 28 -10.95 -19.50 -6.51
CA ARG A 28 -10.20 -19.44 -5.25
C ARG A 28 -11.16 -19.55 -4.09
N ASP A 29 -10.78 -20.36 -3.10
CA ASP A 29 -11.47 -20.42 -1.80
C ASP A 29 -10.91 -19.29 -0.93
N GLU A 30 -11.56 -18.16 -1.01
CA GLU A 30 -11.19 -16.95 -0.28
C GLU A 30 -12.43 -16.31 0.35
N ASP A 31 -12.22 -15.57 1.43
CA ASP A 31 -13.27 -14.75 2.02
C ASP A 31 -13.75 -13.69 1.03
N LEU A 32 -15.07 -13.56 0.91
CA LEU A 32 -15.69 -12.54 0.06
C LEU A 32 -15.33 -11.14 0.58
N ARG A 33 -14.67 -10.36 -0.27
CA ARG A 33 -14.38 -8.94 -0.04
C ARG A 33 -14.97 -8.11 -1.18
N ALA A 34 -15.01 -6.79 -1.02
CA ALA A 34 -15.57 -5.89 -2.02
C ALA A 34 -14.87 -6.00 -3.40
N ASP A 35 -13.59 -6.36 -3.41
CA ASP A 35 -12.70 -6.47 -4.56
C ASP A 35 -12.33 -7.92 -4.94
N ARG A 36 -12.89 -8.95 -4.24
CA ARG A 36 -12.56 -10.35 -4.47
C ARG A 36 -13.79 -11.22 -4.65
N GLN A 37 -13.75 -12.06 -5.69
CA GLN A 37 -14.77 -13.02 -6.03
C GLN A 37 -14.17 -14.44 -5.99
N PRO A 38 -14.93 -15.47 -5.55
CA PRO A 38 -14.45 -16.86 -5.55
C PRO A 38 -14.26 -17.42 -6.97
N GLU A 39 -14.94 -16.82 -7.93
CA GLU A 39 -14.82 -17.12 -9.36
C GLU A 39 -14.51 -15.82 -10.11
N PHE A 40 -13.46 -15.85 -10.94
CA PHE A 40 -13.02 -14.70 -11.72
C PHE A 40 -12.30 -15.16 -13.00
N THR A 41 -12.12 -14.23 -13.94
CA THR A 41 -11.40 -14.50 -15.19
C THR A 41 -10.07 -13.77 -15.18
N GLN A 42 -8.99 -14.45 -15.56
CA GLN A 42 -7.67 -13.86 -15.72
C GLN A 42 -7.23 -13.89 -17.18
N ILE A 43 -6.53 -12.86 -17.61
CA ILE A 43 -5.61 -12.92 -18.74
C ILE A 43 -4.29 -13.40 -18.16
N ASP A 44 -4.00 -14.68 -18.34
CA ASP A 44 -2.80 -15.34 -17.80
C ASP A 44 -1.72 -15.38 -18.87
N MET A 45 -0.55 -14.81 -18.55
CA MET A 45 0.57 -14.66 -19.48
C MET A 45 1.86 -15.17 -18.86
N GLU A 46 2.67 -15.89 -19.67
CA GLU A 46 4.03 -16.28 -19.34
C GLU A 46 4.95 -15.90 -20.49
N LEU A 47 6.09 -15.31 -20.17
CA LEU A 47 7.09 -14.91 -21.15
C LEU A 47 8.47 -15.43 -20.73
N SER A 48 9.23 -15.97 -21.67
CA SER A 48 10.62 -16.40 -21.47
C SER A 48 11.60 -15.32 -21.89
N PHE A 49 12.78 -15.31 -21.27
CA PHE A 49 13.91 -14.43 -21.63
C PHE A 49 13.61 -12.94 -21.52
N VAL A 50 12.80 -12.57 -20.53
CA VAL A 50 12.36 -11.19 -20.24
C VAL A 50 12.61 -10.84 -18.78
N ASP A 51 12.68 -9.54 -18.48
CA ASP A 51 12.69 -9.03 -17.11
C ASP A 51 11.38 -8.24 -16.82
N VAL A 52 11.26 -7.68 -15.63
CA VAL A 52 10.10 -6.92 -15.12
C VAL A 52 9.65 -5.86 -16.12
N ASP A 53 10.58 -5.08 -16.66
CA ASP A 53 10.27 -3.97 -17.57
C ASP A 53 9.62 -4.42 -18.88
N ASP A 54 10.04 -5.58 -19.42
CA ASP A 54 9.47 -6.13 -20.65
C ASP A 54 8.01 -6.56 -20.44
N VAL A 55 7.71 -7.15 -19.28
CA VAL A 55 6.34 -7.57 -18.94
C VAL A 55 5.47 -6.37 -18.68
N ILE A 56 5.98 -5.36 -17.98
CA ILE A 56 5.27 -4.10 -17.75
C ILE A 56 4.91 -3.42 -19.07
N ASP A 57 5.86 -3.29 -20.02
CA ASP A 57 5.61 -2.67 -21.33
C ASP A 57 4.49 -3.37 -22.10
N VAL A 58 4.50 -4.70 -22.13
CA VAL A 58 3.44 -5.48 -22.81
C VAL A 58 2.07 -5.18 -22.17
N ASN A 59 2.00 -5.16 -20.85
CA ASN A 59 0.75 -4.92 -20.13
C ASN A 59 0.28 -3.46 -20.24
N GLU A 60 1.18 -2.49 -20.23
CA GLU A 60 0.84 -1.08 -20.47
C GLU A 60 0.19 -0.88 -21.83
N ARG A 61 0.77 -1.46 -22.88
CA ARG A 61 0.18 -1.39 -24.23
C ARG A 61 -1.17 -2.11 -24.31
N LEU A 62 -1.32 -3.24 -23.63
CA LEU A 62 -2.60 -3.95 -23.53
C LEU A 62 -3.67 -3.10 -22.85
N LEU A 63 -3.35 -2.51 -21.69
CA LEU A 63 -4.28 -1.66 -20.94
C LEU A 63 -4.67 -0.42 -21.74
N ALA A 64 -3.70 0.27 -22.35
CA ALA A 64 -3.97 1.44 -23.18
C ALA A 64 -4.90 1.08 -24.36
N TYR A 65 -4.66 -0.05 -25.04
CA TYR A 65 -5.51 -0.54 -26.10
C TYR A 65 -6.92 -0.87 -25.63
N LEU A 66 -7.06 -1.62 -24.54
CA LEU A 66 -8.36 -2.04 -24.02
C LEU A 66 -9.21 -0.83 -23.56
N PHE A 67 -8.62 0.08 -22.80
CA PHE A 67 -9.31 1.27 -22.30
C PHE A 67 -9.76 2.18 -23.46
N LYS A 68 -8.90 2.33 -24.49
CA LYS A 68 -9.29 3.08 -25.68
C LYS A 68 -10.41 2.43 -26.46
N GLN A 69 -10.35 1.10 -26.68
CA GLN A 69 -11.34 0.41 -27.52
C GLN A 69 -12.70 0.22 -26.83
N VAL A 70 -12.70 0.04 -25.51
CA VAL A 70 -13.93 -0.32 -24.76
C VAL A 70 -14.58 0.90 -24.13
N LEU A 71 -13.79 1.85 -23.64
CA LEU A 71 -14.26 2.99 -22.84
C LEU A 71 -13.99 4.35 -23.51
N ASP A 72 -13.29 4.37 -24.65
CA ASP A 72 -12.75 5.58 -25.30
C ASP A 72 -11.92 6.47 -24.37
N VAL A 73 -11.19 5.84 -23.44
CA VAL A 73 -10.29 6.50 -22.49
C VAL A 73 -8.86 6.35 -22.95
N ASP A 74 -8.12 7.47 -23.01
CA ASP A 74 -6.71 7.49 -23.32
C ASP A 74 -5.88 7.31 -22.05
N VAL A 75 -5.24 6.14 -21.88
CA VAL A 75 -4.31 5.86 -20.79
C VAL A 75 -2.95 6.46 -21.12
N LYS A 76 -2.46 7.34 -20.23
CA LYS A 76 -1.15 7.97 -20.41
C LYS A 76 -0.03 6.95 -20.13
N LEU A 77 0.85 6.75 -21.10
CA LEU A 77 2.04 5.91 -20.97
C LEU A 77 3.33 6.76 -20.88
N PRO A 78 4.40 6.28 -20.19
CA PRO A 78 4.37 5.11 -19.32
C PRO A 78 3.49 5.36 -18.08
N ILE A 79 2.92 4.27 -17.51
CA ILE A 79 2.20 4.34 -16.25
C ILE A 79 3.19 4.63 -15.12
N GLN A 80 2.77 5.44 -14.16
CA GLN A 80 3.57 5.76 -12.99
C GLN A 80 3.99 4.50 -12.24
N ARG A 81 5.24 4.46 -11.80
CA ARG A 81 5.77 3.39 -10.93
C ARG A 81 6.01 3.94 -9.52
N MET A 82 5.82 3.10 -8.55
CA MET A 82 6.05 3.38 -7.13
C MET A 82 6.58 2.12 -6.46
N THR A 83 7.56 2.26 -5.57
CA THR A 83 8.02 1.12 -4.77
C THR A 83 6.95 0.76 -3.73
N TRP A 84 6.93 -0.49 -3.29
CA TRP A 84 6.06 -0.94 -2.20
C TRP A 84 6.27 -0.07 -0.95
N GLN A 85 7.52 0.24 -0.61
CA GLN A 85 7.84 1.07 0.55
C GLN A 85 7.24 2.47 0.44
N ASP A 86 7.35 3.12 -0.73
CA ASP A 86 6.75 4.44 -0.98
C ASP A 86 5.22 4.39 -0.89
N ALA A 87 4.61 3.33 -1.42
CA ALA A 87 3.16 3.14 -1.36
C ALA A 87 2.68 3.01 0.09
N MET A 88 3.35 2.20 0.90
CA MET A 88 3.05 2.05 2.32
C MET A 88 3.30 3.33 3.10
N ASP A 89 4.42 4.01 2.85
CA ASP A 89 4.79 5.23 3.57
C ASP A 89 3.88 6.41 3.27
N ARG A 90 3.40 6.54 2.02
CA ARG A 90 2.59 7.67 1.58
C ARG A 90 1.09 7.41 1.64
N PHE A 91 0.66 6.17 1.51
CA PHE A 91 -0.76 5.84 1.38
C PHE A 91 -1.25 4.81 2.40
N GLY A 92 -0.33 4.14 3.12
CA GLY A 92 -0.67 3.09 4.07
C GLY A 92 -1.26 1.83 3.41
N SER A 93 -0.98 1.62 2.13
CA SER A 93 -1.50 0.50 1.35
C SER A 93 -0.64 0.23 0.12
N ASP A 94 -0.44 -1.03 -0.22
CA ASP A 94 0.13 -1.49 -1.49
C ASP A 94 -0.83 -1.34 -2.70
N LYS A 95 -2.05 -0.88 -2.45
CA LYS A 95 -3.09 -0.60 -3.45
C LYS A 95 -3.59 0.84 -3.30
N PRO A 96 -2.74 1.85 -3.55
CA PRO A 96 -3.11 3.23 -3.32
C PRO A 96 -4.16 3.73 -4.32
N ASP A 97 -5.17 4.42 -3.82
CA ASP A 97 -6.07 5.21 -4.67
C ASP A 97 -5.44 6.61 -4.88
N LEU A 98 -5.07 6.90 -6.11
CA LEU A 98 -4.37 8.14 -6.49
C LEU A 98 -5.31 9.23 -7.03
N ARG A 99 -6.63 9.04 -6.97
CA ARG A 99 -7.61 10.04 -7.42
C ARG A 99 -7.66 11.28 -6.51
N PHE A 100 -7.14 11.16 -5.30
CA PHE A 100 -7.10 12.25 -4.33
C PHE A 100 -5.77 12.26 -3.57
N GLY A 101 -5.41 13.39 -2.99
CA GLY A 101 -4.23 13.55 -2.14
C GLY A 101 -4.39 12.89 -0.76
N MET A 102 -4.17 13.65 0.33
CA MET A 102 -4.24 13.20 1.72
C MET A 102 -3.22 12.10 2.02
N GLU A 103 -1.97 12.34 1.56
CA GLU A 103 -0.86 11.42 1.83
C GLU A 103 -0.52 11.39 3.32
N LEU A 104 -0.03 10.26 3.79
CA LEU A 104 0.51 10.10 5.13
C LEU A 104 1.81 10.90 5.27
N GLN A 105 1.90 11.74 6.30
CA GLN A 105 3.10 12.49 6.64
C GLN A 105 3.77 11.88 7.86
N ASN A 106 5.06 11.53 7.75
CA ASN A 106 5.84 11.05 8.89
C ASN A 106 6.29 12.24 9.73
N VAL A 107 5.75 12.37 10.93
CA VAL A 107 6.05 13.44 11.86
C VAL A 107 6.87 12.97 13.08
N SER A 108 7.42 11.76 13.03
CA SER A 108 8.17 11.15 14.14
C SER A 108 9.26 12.07 14.67
N GLU A 109 10.06 12.69 13.80
CA GLU A 109 11.14 13.58 14.20
C GLU A 109 10.62 14.92 14.76
N VAL A 110 9.48 15.39 14.22
CA VAL A 110 8.86 16.66 14.68
C VAL A 110 8.35 16.55 16.11
N VAL A 111 7.79 15.40 16.48
CA VAL A 111 7.24 15.13 17.81
C VAL A 111 8.23 14.47 18.75
N ARG A 112 9.48 14.23 18.32
CA ARG A 112 10.53 13.68 19.17
C ARG A 112 10.84 14.64 20.31
N GLY A 113 10.65 14.17 21.52
CA GLY A 113 10.88 14.95 22.75
C GLY A 113 9.63 15.60 23.34
N CYS A 114 8.46 15.50 22.70
CA CYS A 114 7.22 15.96 23.30
C CYS A 114 6.81 15.11 24.52
N GLU A 115 6.02 15.69 25.41
CA GLU A 115 5.58 15.05 26.66
C GLU A 115 4.32 14.16 26.46
N PHE A 116 3.79 14.06 25.25
CA PHE A 116 2.62 13.24 24.97
C PHE A 116 3.00 11.75 24.98
N ALA A 117 2.63 11.05 26.03
CA ALA A 117 3.05 9.67 26.32
C ALA A 117 2.75 8.68 25.16
N VAL A 118 1.67 8.90 24.39
CA VAL A 118 1.32 8.01 23.26
C VAL A 118 2.38 8.09 22.16
N PHE A 119 2.83 9.29 21.81
CA PHE A 119 3.85 9.49 20.79
C PHE A 119 5.22 9.01 21.30
N LYS A 120 5.57 9.40 22.52
CA LYS A 120 6.84 9.02 23.15
C LYS A 120 7.00 7.51 23.21
N ASN A 121 6.00 6.79 23.76
CA ASN A 121 6.07 5.35 23.92
C ASN A 121 6.14 4.61 22.58
N ALA A 122 5.43 5.10 21.54
CA ALA A 122 5.50 4.52 20.21
C ALA A 122 6.91 4.65 19.60
N LEU A 123 7.52 5.84 19.72
CA LEU A 123 8.88 6.08 19.21
C LEU A 123 9.95 5.31 20.01
N GLU A 124 9.84 5.23 21.34
CA GLU A 124 10.74 4.44 22.18
C GLU A 124 10.65 2.94 21.88
N ALA A 125 9.48 2.46 21.45
CA ALA A 125 9.29 1.07 21.00
C ALA A 125 9.74 0.80 19.55
N GLY A 126 10.38 1.78 18.88
CA GLY A 126 10.82 1.65 17.48
C GLY A 126 9.69 1.79 16.44
N GLY A 127 8.52 2.29 16.85
CA GLY A 127 7.43 2.63 15.96
C GLY A 127 7.55 4.02 15.35
N THR A 128 6.47 4.49 14.71
CA THR A 128 6.40 5.82 14.06
C THR A 128 5.16 6.58 14.49
N VAL A 129 5.22 7.89 14.31
CA VAL A 129 4.07 8.79 14.37
C VAL A 129 3.86 9.36 12.98
N ARG A 130 2.69 9.08 12.40
CA ARG A 130 2.29 9.64 11.10
C ARG A 130 0.93 10.29 11.22
N GLY A 131 0.64 11.18 10.29
CA GLY A 131 -0.66 11.85 10.24
C GLY A 131 -1.17 12.02 8.81
N ILE A 132 -2.45 12.34 8.71
CA ILE A 132 -3.12 12.78 7.48
C ILE A 132 -3.80 14.11 7.72
N ASN A 133 -3.87 14.93 6.67
CA ASN A 133 -4.56 16.21 6.70
C ASN A 133 -5.86 16.12 5.91
N ALA A 134 -6.99 16.12 6.62
CA ALA A 134 -8.32 16.21 6.02
C ALA A 134 -8.68 17.69 5.80
N LYS A 135 -8.33 18.21 4.65
CA LYS A 135 -8.50 19.63 4.29
C LYS A 135 -9.99 20.04 4.34
N GLY A 136 -10.26 21.19 4.95
CA GLY A 136 -11.63 21.71 5.11
C GLY A 136 -12.50 20.97 6.14
N GLN A 137 -11.94 20.05 6.94
CA GLN A 137 -12.69 19.30 7.96
C GLN A 137 -12.48 19.79 9.40
N GLY A 138 -11.82 20.93 9.62
CA GLY A 138 -11.56 21.53 10.93
C GLY A 138 -12.80 21.88 11.76
N GLY A 139 -13.94 22.07 11.10
CA GLY A 139 -15.26 22.24 11.72
C GLY A 139 -15.98 20.93 12.04
N MET A 140 -15.35 19.76 11.88
CA MET A 140 -16.00 18.46 12.11
C MET A 140 -16.52 18.33 13.55
N PRO A 141 -17.81 17.98 13.76
CA PRO A 141 -18.37 17.82 15.11
C PRO A 141 -17.67 16.70 15.88
N ARG A 142 -17.46 16.90 17.19
CA ARG A 142 -16.82 15.94 18.09
C ARG A 142 -17.36 14.52 17.93
N LYS A 143 -18.67 14.34 17.83
CA LYS A 143 -19.30 13.02 17.63
C LYS A 143 -18.85 12.31 16.35
N LYS A 144 -18.52 13.08 15.29
CA LYS A 144 -17.98 12.47 14.05
C LYS A 144 -16.51 12.09 14.23
N ILE A 145 -15.72 12.93 14.93
CA ILE A 145 -14.32 12.59 15.26
C ILE A 145 -14.29 11.33 16.14
N ASP A 146 -15.16 11.21 17.13
CA ASP A 146 -15.24 10.04 18.00
C ASP A 146 -15.57 8.76 17.18
N LYS A 147 -16.38 8.86 16.12
CA LYS A 147 -16.61 7.74 15.17
C LYS A 147 -15.36 7.36 14.38
N LEU A 148 -14.54 8.34 13.97
CA LEU A 148 -13.25 8.05 13.32
C LEU A 148 -12.29 7.37 14.28
N VAL A 149 -12.32 7.71 15.57
CA VAL A 149 -11.53 7.02 16.62
C VAL A 149 -11.96 5.55 16.73
N GLU A 150 -13.27 5.26 16.78
CA GLU A 150 -13.76 3.87 16.82
C GLU A 150 -13.40 3.12 15.53
N PHE A 151 -13.59 3.71 14.37
CA PHE A 151 -13.17 3.15 13.09
C PHE A 151 -11.66 2.81 13.07
N ALA A 152 -10.81 3.69 13.60
CA ALA A 152 -9.37 3.43 13.70
C ALA A 152 -9.05 2.21 14.59
N LYS A 153 -9.83 1.96 15.63
CA LYS A 153 -9.66 0.79 16.50
C LYS A 153 -9.94 -0.53 15.79
N ASP A 154 -10.87 -0.56 14.83
CA ASP A 154 -11.16 -1.74 14.01
C ASP A 154 -9.94 -2.17 13.18
N TYR A 155 -9.00 -1.24 12.94
CA TYR A 155 -7.71 -1.47 12.26
C TYR A 155 -6.52 -1.60 13.22
N GLY A 156 -6.77 -1.76 14.52
CA GLY A 156 -5.75 -2.04 15.52
C GLY A 156 -5.18 -0.82 16.24
N ALA A 157 -5.69 0.40 16.00
CA ALA A 157 -5.27 1.57 16.75
C ALA A 157 -5.70 1.49 18.22
N LYS A 158 -4.82 1.87 19.14
CA LYS A 158 -5.17 2.08 20.56
C LYS A 158 -5.94 3.38 20.78
N GLY A 159 -5.88 4.29 19.81
CA GLY A 159 -6.55 5.58 19.82
C GLY A 159 -6.11 6.41 18.60
N LEU A 160 -6.76 7.55 18.41
CA LEU A 160 -6.46 8.49 17.35
C LEU A 160 -6.29 9.88 17.96
N ALA A 161 -5.12 10.49 17.76
CA ALA A 161 -4.87 11.86 18.16
C ALA A 161 -5.30 12.83 17.04
N TYR A 162 -5.76 14.03 17.39
CA TYR A 162 -6.18 15.00 16.38
C TYR A 162 -5.91 16.44 16.76
N ILE A 163 -5.78 17.28 15.72
CA ILE A 163 -5.78 18.74 15.79
C ILE A 163 -6.85 19.22 14.82
N ALA A 164 -7.84 19.97 15.31
CA ALA A 164 -8.83 20.68 14.49
C ALA A 164 -8.48 22.15 14.47
N ILE A 165 -8.22 22.70 13.30
CA ILE A 165 -7.94 24.12 13.07
C ILE A 165 -9.22 24.71 12.50
N HIS A 166 -9.92 25.50 13.30
CA HIS A 166 -11.15 26.14 12.84
C HIS A 166 -10.86 27.28 11.84
N GLU A 167 -11.86 27.70 11.09
CA GLU A 167 -11.72 28.78 10.09
C GLU A 167 -11.27 30.12 10.68
N ASP A 168 -11.59 30.37 11.95
CA ASP A 168 -11.15 31.55 12.70
C ASP A 168 -9.72 31.45 13.25
N GLY A 169 -9.00 30.37 12.92
CA GLY A 169 -7.66 30.06 13.41
C GLY A 169 -7.61 29.43 14.80
N THR A 170 -8.75 29.21 15.46
CA THR A 170 -8.79 28.52 16.76
C THR A 170 -8.38 27.07 16.62
N VAL A 171 -7.40 26.63 17.41
CA VAL A 171 -6.89 25.26 17.42
C VAL A 171 -7.48 24.48 18.58
N LYS A 172 -8.11 23.33 18.29
CA LYS A 172 -8.53 22.33 19.27
C LYS A 172 -7.78 21.04 19.05
N SER A 173 -7.19 20.48 20.10
CA SER A 173 -6.43 19.23 20.02
C SER A 173 -6.75 18.32 21.19
N SER A 174 -6.68 17.01 20.95
CA SER A 174 -6.83 15.98 21.99
C SER A 174 -5.63 15.90 22.93
N PHE A 175 -4.49 16.50 22.57
CA PHE A 175 -3.22 16.38 23.29
C PHE A 175 -2.48 17.73 23.49
N ALA A 176 -3.09 18.86 23.20
CA ALA A 176 -2.47 20.20 23.30
C ALA A 176 -1.79 20.46 24.65
N LYS A 177 -2.36 19.98 25.76
CA LYS A 177 -1.83 20.17 27.12
C LYS A 177 -0.47 19.47 27.37
N PHE A 178 -0.02 18.61 26.47
CA PHE A 178 1.24 17.86 26.55
C PHE A 178 2.29 18.36 25.56
N MET A 179 2.04 19.46 24.88
CA MET A 179 2.95 20.07 23.91
C MET A 179 3.07 21.56 24.19
N THR A 180 4.24 22.09 23.93
CA THR A 180 4.46 23.54 23.90
C THR A 180 3.83 24.15 22.64
N GLU A 181 3.63 25.48 22.63
CA GLU A 181 3.11 26.19 21.47
C GLU A 181 4.04 26.01 20.24
N ASP A 182 5.35 26.06 20.42
CA ASP A 182 6.34 25.85 19.36
C ASP A 182 6.27 24.44 18.77
N GLU A 183 6.12 23.40 19.61
CA GLU A 183 5.95 22.02 19.13
C GLU A 183 4.67 21.86 18.36
N MET A 184 3.58 22.46 18.83
CA MET A 184 2.29 22.42 18.15
C MET A 184 2.37 23.12 16.78
N ASN A 185 3.01 24.29 16.70
CA ASN A 185 3.15 25.04 15.45
C ASN A 185 4.01 24.27 14.45
N ARG A 186 5.13 23.68 14.87
CA ARG A 186 5.97 22.83 14.00
C ARG A 186 5.22 21.60 13.50
N LEU A 187 4.37 21.01 14.33
CA LEU A 187 3.57 19.86 13.92
C LEU A 187 2.50 20.24 12.89
N VAL A 188 1.82 21.38 13.09
CA VAL A 188 0.85 21.93 12.12
C VAL A 188 1.53 22.26 10.80
N GLU A 189 2.70 22.91 10.84
CA GLU A 189 3.49 23.23 9.64
C GLU A 189 3.93 21.96 8.89
N ALA A 190 4.45 20.96 9.60
CA ALA A 190 4.87 19.68 9.00
C ALA A 190 3.71 18.94 8.33
N MET A 191 2.47 19.18 8.77
CA MET A 191 1.26 18.60 8.19
C MET A 191 0.63 19.48 7.09
N ASP A 192 1.26 20.58 6.68
CA ASP A 192 0.65 21.61 5.79
C ASP A 192 -0.75 22.00 6.26
N GLY A 193 -0.91 22.14 7.60
CA GLY A 193 -2.19 22.47 8.23
C GLY A 193 -2.54 23.95 8.10
N GLN A 194 -3.75 24.21 7.67
CA GLN A 194 -4.29 25.56 7.48
C GLN A 194 -5.61 25.74 8.23
N ALA A 195 -6.08 26.99 8.35
CA ALA A 195 -7.39 27.26 8.91
C ALA A 195 -8.47 26.48 8.13
N GLY A 196 -9.33 25.79 8.86
CA GLY A 196 -10.34 24.91 8.31
C GLY A 196 -9.95 23.42 8.23
N ASP A 197 -8.72 23.01 8.57
CA ASP A 197 -8.23 21.65 8.41
C ASP A 197 -8.37 20.79 9.68
N LEU A 198 -8.52 19.47 9.48
CA LEU A 198 -8.47 18.46 10.53
C LEU A 198 -7.26 17.55 10.31
N LEU A 199 -6.33 17.57 11.25
CA LEU A 199 -5.15 16.72 11.26
C LEU A 199 -5.41 15.51 12.17
N LEU A 200 -5.17 14.31 11.67
CA LEU A 200 -5.36 13.05 12.39
C LEU A 200 -4.04 12.30 12.47
N PHE A 201 -3.71 11.75 13.65
CA PHE A 201 -2.44 11.10 13.90
C PHE A 201 -2.62 9.71 14.50
N ALA A 202 -1.82 8.76 14.01
CA ALA A 202 -1.65 7.44 14.59
C ALA A 202 -0.19 7.25 15.03
N ALA A 203 0.02 6.53 16.13
CA ALA A 203 1.32 6.25 16.71
C ALA A 203 1.37 4.81 17.23
N ASP A 204 2.13 3.96 16.59
CA ASP A 204 2.38 2.53 16.96
C ASP A 204 3.50 1.97 16.05
N LYS A 205 3.64 0.63 15.97
CA LYS A 205 4.46 -0.05 14.95
C LYS A 205 4.01 0.38 13.55
N ASN A 206 4.94 0.45 12.59
CA ASN A 206 4.67 0.90 11.22
C ASN A 206 3.43 0.25 10.60
N LYS A 207 3.32 -1.09 10.70
CA LYS A 207 2.18 -1.83 10.12
C LYS A 207 0.83 -1.31 10.64
N VAL A 208 0.69 -1.12 11.95
CA VAL A 208 -0.55 -0.60 12.54
C VAL A 208 -0.83 0.82 12.07
N VAL A 209 0.19 1.67 12.01
CA VAL A 209 0.06 3.06 11.56
C VAL A 209 -0.38 3.12 10.10
N TRP A 210 0.20 2.29 9.24
CA TRP A 210 -0.18 2.19 7.83
C TRP A 210 -1.62 1.69 7.66
N ASP A 211 -1.98 0.59 8.30
CA ASP A 211 -3.33 -0.01 8.22
C ASP A 211 -4.40 1.00 8.68
N VAL A 212 -4.16 1.69 9.80
CA VAL A 212 -5.08 2.69 10.38
C VAL A 212 -5.22 3.90 9.48
N LEU A 213 -4.13 4.55 9.11
CA LEU A 213 -4.18 5.80 8.34
C LEU A 213 -4.59 5.55 6.88
N GLY A 214 -4.19 4.44 6.29
CA GLY A 214 -4.62 4.04 4.96
C GLY A 214 -6.14 3.83 4.88
N ALA A 215 -6.72 3.14 5.87
CA ALA A 215 -8.17 2.95 5.98
C ALA A 215 -8.90 4.28 6.24
N LEU A 216 -8.40 5.10 7.17
CA LEU A 216 -8.98 6.43 7.47
C LEU A 216 -8.93 7.36 6.27
N ARG A 217 -7.85 7.34 5.49
CA ARG A 217 -7.69 8.10 4.27
C ARG A 217 -8.83 7.80 3.28
N LEU A 218 -9.12 6.52 3.05
CA LEU A 218 -10.20 6.09 2.15
C LEU A 218 -11.59 6.44 2.71
N GLU A 219 -11.81 6.24 4.01
CA GLU A 219 -13.07 6.58 4.65
C GLU A 219 -13.37 8.07 4.58
N LEU A 220 -12.38 8.92 4.86
CA LEU A 220 -12.52 10.37 4.73
C LEU A 220 -12.75 10.79 3.27
N ALA A 221 -12.05 10.18 2.31
CA ALA A 221 -12.26 10.46 0.90
C ALA A 221 -13.69 10.17 0.45
N ARG A 222 -14.30 9.05 0.94
CA ARG A 222 -15.71 8.74 0.70
C ARG A 222 -16.64 9.80 1.32
N GLN A 223 -16.41 10.16 2.60
CA GLN A 223 -17.23 11.17 3.29
C GLN A 223 -17.13 12.56 2.64
N MET A 224 -15.99 12.90 2.06
CA MET A 224 -15.70 14.16 1.40
C MET A 224 -16.03 14.16 -0.09
N ASN A 225 -16.52 13.05 -0.65
CA ASN A 225 -16.82 12.86 -2.08
C ASN A 225 -15.61 13.16 -3.00
N LEU A 226 -14.40 12.72 -2.60
CA LEU A 226 -13.18 12.92 -3.38
C LEU A 226 -12.92 11.83 -4.43
N LEU A 227 -13.73 10.79 -4.45
CA LEU A 227 -13.57 9.63 -5.34
C LEU A 227 -14.34 9.86 -6.64
N ASP A 228 -13.72 10.50 -7.61
CA ASP A 228 -14.30 10.67 -8.94
C ASP A 228 -14.29 9.33 -9.70
N SER A 229 -15.48 8.82 -10.03
CA SER A 229 -15.65 7.57 -10.75
C SER A 229 -15.30 7.69 -12.25
N SER A 230 -15.19 8.89 -12.78
CA SER A 230 -14.79 9.14 -14.17
C SER A 230 -13.28 9.14 -14.37
N GLU A 231 -12.49 9.23 -13.28
CA GLU A 231 -11.04 9.18 -13.33
C GLU A 231 -10.50 7.76 -13.27
N TYR A 232 -9.50 7.47 -14.11
CA TYR A 232 -8.75 6.22 -14.12
C TYR A 232 -7.27 6.51 -13.81
N ARG A 233 -6.86 6.22 -12.57
CA ARG A 233 -5.50 6.44 -12.08
C ARG A 233 -4.79 5.11 -11.88
N PHE A 234 -3.90 4.80 -12.82
CA PHE A 234 -3.07 3.60 -12.76
C PHE A 234 -1.75 3.87 -12.03
N VAL A 235 -1.24 2.85 -11.35
CA VAL A 235 0.11 2.82 -10.80
C VAL A 235 0.63 1.40 -10.75
N TRP A 236 1.89 1.21 -11.12
CA TRP A 236 2.63 -0.01 -10.85
C TRP A 236 3.25 0.07 -9.46
N ILE A 237 3.02 -0.94 -8.65
CA ILE A 237 3.74 -1.15 -7.40
C ILE A 237 4.82 -2.20 -7.66
N THR A 238 6.05 -1.89 -7.28
CA THR A 238 7.23 -2.71 -7.54
C THR A 238 8.06 -2.86 -6.27
N GLU A 239 9.11 -3.67 -6.31
CA GLU A 239 10.07 -3.85 -5.21
C GLU A 239 9.39 -4.26 -3.90
N PHE A 240 8.43 -5.19 -3.98
CA PHE A 240 7.84 -5.78 -2.80
C PHE A 240 8.89 -6.45 -1.91
N PRO A 241 8.70 -6.52 -0.58
CA PRO A 241 9.49 -7.44 0.24
C PRO A 241 9.38 -8.87 -0.28
N LEU A 242 10.50 -9.58 -0.36
CA LEU A 242 10.50 -11.00 -0.74
C LEU A 242 9.87 -11.84 0.36
N LEU A 243 10.18 -11.51 1.59
CA LEU A 243 9.80 -12.22 2.80
C LEU A 243 9.17 -11.27 3.82
N GLU A 244 8.17 -11.74 4.53
CA GLU A 244 7.58 -11.06 5.68
C GLU A 244 7.69 -11.91 6.95
N TRP A 245 7.88 -11.26 8.10
CA TRP A 245 7.91 -11.95 9.37
C TRP A 245 6.51 -12.33 9.83
N SER A 246 6.31 -13.59 10.16
CA SER A 246 5.08 -14.10 10.78
C SER A 246 5.28 -14.27 12.28
N ASP A 247 4.61 -13.43 13.07
CA ASP A 247 4.61 -13.57 14.54
C ASP A 247 3.96 -14.89 14.99
N GLU A 248 2.97 -15.38 14.23
CA GLU A 248 2.25 -16.63 14.52
C GLU A 248 3.14 -17.87 14.33
N GLU A 249 3.90 -17.91 13.22
CA GLU A 249 4.78 -19.03 12.90
C GLU A 249 6.21 -18.83 13.41
N ASN A 250 6.54 -17.63 13.93
CA ASN A 250 7.86 -17.23 14.40
C ASN A 250 8.97 -17.51 13.36
N ARG A 251 8.67 -17.20 12.08
CA ARG A 251 9.59 -17.33 10.95
C ARG A 251 9.26 -16.36 9.82
N PHE A 252 10.18 -16.20 8.89
CA PHE A 252 9.91 -15.54 7.63
C PHE A 252 9.08 -16.43 6.72
N LYS A 253 8.14 -15.81 5.99
CA LYS A 253 7.33 -16.41 4.94
C LYS A 253 7.46 -15.62 3.66
N ALA A 254 7.33 -16.28 2.51
CA ALA A 254 7.25 -15.57 1.24
C ALA A 254 6.02 -14.66 1.22
N MET A 255 6.21 -13.39 0.87
CA MET A 255 5.11 -12.42 0.82
C MET A 255 4.10 -12.75 -0.29
N HIS A 256 4.58 -13.20 -1.46
CA HIS A 256 3.75 -13.66 -2.57
C HIS A 256 3.73 -15.19 -2.65
N HIS A 257 4.84 -15.77 -3.13
CA HIS A 257 5.02 -17.21 -3.20
C HIS A 257 6.52 -17.55 -3.27
N PRO A 258 6.91 -18.78 -2.88
CA PRO A 258 8.33 -19.16 -2.76
C PRO A 258 9.08 -19.28 -4.09
N PHE A 259 8.45 -19.04 -5.22
CA PHE A 259 9.08 -19.07 -6.56
C PHE A 259 9.43 -17.67 -7.09
N THR A 260 9.19 -16.62 -6.33
CA THR A 260 9.49 -15.24 -6.73
C THR A 260 10.99 -14.99 -6.66
N MET A 261 11.57 -14.48 -7.76
CA MET A 261 12.99 -14.14 -7.82
C MET A 261 13.27 -12.92 -6.93
N PRO A 262 14.27 -13.01 -6.03
CA PRO A 262 14.81 -11.83 -5.35
C PRO A 262 15.51 -10.88 -6.33
N MET A 263 15.61 -9.60 -5.97
CA MET A 263 16.49 -8.68 -6.70
C MET A 263 17.95 -9.10 -6.54
N GLU A 264 18.73 -9.08 -7.62
CA GLU A 264 20.09 -9.58 -7.62
C GLU A 264 21.01 -8.86 -6.63
N GLU A 265 20.84 -7.55 -6.51
CA GLU A 265 21.61 -6.73 -5.57
C GLU A 265 21.33 -7.05 -4.10
N ASP A 266 20.18 -7.66 -3.80
CA ASP A 266 19.75 -8.00 -2.45
C ASP A 266 20.10 -9.46 -2.05
N LEU A 267 20.56 -10.29 -2.97
CA LEU A 267 20.93 -11.70 -2.71
C LEU A 267 21.91 -11.87 -1.57
N GLN A 268 22.81 -10.92 -1.38
CA GLN A 268 23.78 -10.89 -0.28
C GLN A 268 23.13 -10.85 1.11
N TYR A 269 21.88 -10.44 1.23
CA TYR A 269 21.16 -10.29 2.49
C TYR A 269 20.26 -11.50 2.82
N ILE A 270 20.06 -12.44 1.89
CA ILE A 270 19.06 -13.51 2.04
C ILE A 270 19.31 -14.37 3.30
N ASP A 271 20.57 -14.58 3.69
CA ASP A 271 20.95 -15.35 4.87
C ASP A 271 21.16 -14.50 6.12
N SER A 272 21.50 -13.21 5.98
CA SER A 272 21.88 -12.33 7.09
C SER A 272 20.77 -11.39 7.55
N ASP A 273 19.94 -10.92 6.63
CA ASP A 273 18.84 -9.98 6.86
C ASP A 273 17.70 -10.20 5.85
N PRO A 274 16.99 -11.36 5.93
CA PRO A 274 16.00 -11.76 4.94
C PRO A 274 14.84 -10.76 4.81
N GLY A 275 14.52 -10.02 5.85
CA GLY A 275 13.48 -8.97 5.83
C GLY A 275 13.82 -7.76 4.96
N ARG A 276 15.08 -7.62 4.54
CA ARG A 276 15.53 -6.53 3.68
C ARG A 276 15.48 -6.88 2.19
N VAL A 277 15.37 -8.16 1.86
CA VAL A 277 15.41 -8.63 0.47
C VAL A 277 14.14 -8.25 -0.27
N ARG A 278 14.29 -7.55 -1.40
CA ARG A 278 13.19 -7.18 -2.29
C ARG A 278 12.97 -8.26 -3.36
N ALA A 279 11.75 -8.36 -3.81
CA ALA A 279 11.30 -9.28 -4.85
C ALA A 279 11.23 -8.59 -6.23
N LYS A 280 11.51 -9.33 -7.29
CA LYS A 280 11.14 -8.96 -8.67
C LYS A 280 9.66 -9.25 -8.90
N ALA A 281 8.81 -8.64 -8.08
CA ALA A 281 7.35 -8.70 -8.16
C ALA A 281 6.78 -7.32 -8.47
N TYR A 282 5.63 -7.30 -9.11
CA TYR A 282 4.95 -6.08 -9.54
C TYR A 282 3.45 -6.29 -9.61
N ASP A 283 2.69 -5.30 -9.13
CA ASP A 283 1.24 -5.26 -9.23
C ASP A 283 0.79 -4.00 -9.95
N ILE A 284 -0.23 -4.12 -10.79
CA ILE A 284 -0.91 -2.98 -11.39
C ILE A 284 -2.17 -2.65 -10.61
N VAL A 285 -2.25 -1.43 -10.16
CA VAL A 285 -3.36 -0.91 -9.35
C VAL A 285 -4.12 0.14 -10.14
N LEU A 286 -5.43 0.05 -10.11
CA LEU A 286 -6.36 1.04 -10.67
C LEU A 286 -7.30 1.52 -9.57
N ASN A 287 -7.25 2.83 -9.24
CA ASN A 287 -8.22 3.44 -8.30
C ASN A 287 -8.34 2.70 -6.95
N GLY A 288 -7.21 2.25 -6.40
CA GLY A 288 -7.21 1.53 -5.12
C GLY A 288 -7.53 0.03 -5.21
N THR A 289 -7.61 -0.53 -6.40
CA THR A 289 -7.88 -1.95 -6.65
C THR A 289 -6.74 -2.56 -7.46
N GLU A 290 -6.17 -3.66 -6.99
CA GLU A 290 -5.26 -4.50 -7.77
C GLU A 290 -6.02 -5.16 -8.92
N ILE A 291 -5.61 -4.89 -10.15
CA ILE A 291 -6.23 -5.47 -11.35
C ILE A 291 -5.37 -6.54 -12.01
N GLY A 292 -4.16 -6.73 -11.52
CA GLY A 292 -3.24 -7.76 -11.97
C GLY A 292 -1.89 -7.65 -11.29
N GLY A 293 -1.10 -8.69 -11.39
CA GLY A 293 0.25 -8.72 -10.83
C GLY A 293 1.05 -9.88 -11.37
N GLY A 294 2.35 -9.87 -11.11
CA GLY A 294 3.24 -10.90 -11.56
C GLY A 294 4.62 -10.82 -10.92
N SER A 295 5.47 -11.73 -11.31
CA SER A 295 6.88 -11.75 -10.86
C SER A 295 7.77 -12.48 -11.84
N VAL A 296 9.06 -12.17 -11.79
CA VAL A 296 10.09 -13.02 -12.36
C VAL A 296 10.23 -14.27 -11.48
N ARG A 297 10.34 -15.46 -12.11
CA ARG A 297 10.44 -16.73 -11.40
C ARG A 297 11.90 -17.10 -11.14
N ILE A 298 12.15 -17.73 -9.99
CA ILE A 298 13.45 -18.34 -9.70
C ILE A 298 13.70 -19.44 -10.71
N HIS A 299 14.90 -19.47 -11.26
CA HIS A 299 15.39 -20.51 -12.20
C HIS A 299 16.75 -21.08 -11.76
N GLN A 300 17.24 -20.67 -10.59
CA GLN A 300 18.50 -21.12 -9.99
C GLN A 300 18.19 -21.99 -8.77
N ASP A 301 18.72 -23.22 -8.77
CA ASP A 301 18.41 -24.23 -7.74
C ASP A 301 18.87 -23.78 -6.34
N ASP A 302 20.04 -23.15 -6.25
CA ASP A 302 20.61 -22.66 -5.00
C ASP A 302 19.79 -21.54 -4.34
N ILE A 303 19.18 -20.66 -5.17
CA ILE A 303 18.26 -19.63 -4.67
C ILE A 303 16.93 -20.28 -4.25
N GLN A 304 16.43 -21.23 -5.04
CA GLN A 304 15.17 -21.90 -4.73
C GLN A 304 15.26 -22.72 -3.43
N GLU A 305 16.37 -23.38 -3.17
CA GLU A 305 16.60 -24.12 -1.92
C GLU A 305 16.55 -23.21 -0.68
N LYS A 306 17.01 -21.95 -0.81
CA LYS A 306 16.96 -20.99 0.29
C LYS A 306 15.55 -20.46 0.58
N MET A 307 14.64 -20.57 -0.38
CA MET A 307 13.25 -20.10 -0.25
C MET A 307 12.32 -21.14 0.40
N PHE A 308 12.75 -22.40 0.52
CA PHE A 308 12.03 -23.48 1.18
C PHE A 308 12.55 -23.74 2.60
#